data_01d7bbe33ebce87257eea7dab37e3aec
#
_entry.id   01d7bbe33ebce87257eea7dab37e3aec
#
_cell.length_a   1.000
_cell.length_b   1.000
_cell.length_c   1.000
_cell.angle_alpha   90.00
_cell.angle_beta   90.00
_cell.angle_gamma   90.00
#
_symmetry.space_group_name_H-M   'P 1'
#
loop_
_entity.id
_entity.type
_entity.pdbx_description
1 polymer ?
#
loop_
_entity_poly.entity_id
_entity_poly.type
_entity_poly.pdbx_seq_one_letter_code
_entity_poly.pdbx_strand_id
1 'polypeptide(L)'
;MTLIKSISGIRGTIGGNPEDGLNPLAIVKFVAAYATFIKKNTKVTTNKIVVGRDARISGPMVKQVVLGALTGMGFDVVDIDLATTPTTELAVAWEEACGGIILTASHNPKQWNALKLLNERGEFLNAAEGAEVLKIAAEESFVFADVDNLGKVYVNNTYNQKHIESVLKLDLVDVEAIRAANFRVAIDCVNSVGGVVIPELLSALGVKEIFKLHCAPHGNFAHNPEPIPENLTEISDLMKHAKADVGFVVDPDVDRLAIIS
;
A
#
# COMPACT_ATOMS: atom_id res chain seq x y z
N MET A 1 23.87 -3.45 -0.07
CA MET A 1 22.46 -3.19 0.27
C MET A 1 22.19 -1.70 0.13
N THR A 2 20.97 -1.28 -0.02
CA THR A 2 20.66 0.12 -0.32
C THR A 2 19.53 0.62 0.57
N LEU A 3 19.73 1.77 1.20
CA LEU A 3 18.71 2.52 1.92
C LEU A 3 18.58 3.91 1.31
N ILE A 4 17.42 4.20 0.70
CA ILE A 4 17.11 5.48 0.08
C ILE A 4 16.14 6.22 1.00
N LYS A 5 16.56 7.39 1.44
CA LYS A 5 15.77 8.31 2.26
C LYS A 5 15.30 9.43 1.35
N SER A 6 14.02 9.44 1.01
CA SER A 6 13.46 10.42 0.09
C SER A 6 12.15 11.01 0.64
N ILE A 7 11.68 12.05 0.01
CA ILE A 7 10.41 12.72 0.30
C ILE A 7 9.24 11.73 0.17
N SER A 8 9.33 10.81 -0.80
CA SER A 8 8.29 9.80 -1.06
C SER A 8 8.34 8.59 -0.12
N GLY A 9 9.14 8.65 0.95
CA GLY A 9 9.27 7.61 1.96
C GLY A 9 10.69 7.04 2.08
N ILE A 10 10.80 6.05 2.96
CA ILE A 10 12.04 5.36 3.29
C ILE A 10 12.03 4.00 2.59
N ARG A 11 12.85 3.84 1.59
CA ARG A 11 12.88 2.65 0.72
C ARG A 11 14.24 1.96 0.79
N GLY A 12 14.26 0.64 0.86
CA GLY A 12 15.50 -0.11 0.85
C GLY A 12 15.36 -1.57 0.53
N THR A 13 16.49 -2.21 0.27
CA THR A 13 16.57 -3.67 0.21
C THR A 13 16.50 -4.24 1.62
N ILE A 14 15.76 -5.34 1.77
CA ILE A 14 15.57 -6.00 3.07
C ILE A 14 16.85 -6.74 3.48
N GLY A 15 17.27 -6.52 4.73
CA GLY A 15 18.45 -7.16 5.33
C GLY A 15 19.68 -6.25 5.36
N GLY A 16 20.85 -6.85 5.55
CA GLY A 16 22.15 -6.16 5.63
C GLY A 16 22.51 -5.67 7.02
N ASN A 17 23.61 -4.92 7.09
CA ASN A 17 24.02 -4.26 8.34
C ASN A 17 23.04 -3.12 8.70
N PRO A 18 23.04 -2.65 9.95
CA PRO A 18 22.11 -1.60 10.40
C PRO A 18 22.06 -0.34 9.52
N GLU A 19 23.17 0.02 8.87
CA GLU A 19 23.27 1.22 8.03
C GLU A 19 22.94 0.97 6.55
N ASP A 20 22.83 -0.28 6.10
CA ASP A 20 22.91 -0.63 4.68
C ASP A 20 21.55 -0.93 4.00
N GLY A 21 20.47 -1.08 4.75
CA GLY A 21 19.19 -1.50 4.17
C GLY A 21 17.99 -1.21 5.04
N LEU A 22 16.83 -1.59 4.56
CA LEU A 22 15.60 -1.53 5.35
C LEU A 22 15.53 -2.74 6.27
N ASN A 23 16.15 -2.63 7.43
CA ASN A 23 16.19 -3.64 8.49
C ASN A 23 15.35 -3.19 9.71
N PRO A 24 15.11 -4.06 10.71
CA PRO A 24 14.28 -3.71 11.87
C PRO A 24 14.71 -2.44 12.62
N LEU A 25 16.00 -2.17 12.75
CA LEU A 25 16.50 -0.97 13.44
C LEU A 25 16.17 0.29 12.64
N ALA A 26 16.39 0.27 11.33
CA ALA A 26 16.03 1.36 10.44
C ALA A 26 14.50 1.61 10.47
N ILE A 27 13.68 0.54 10.44
CA ILE A 27 12.22 0.66 10.51
C ILE A 27 11.80 1.34 11.81
N VAL A 28 12.27 0.89 12.98
CA VAL A 28 11.94 1.52 14.26
C VAL A 28 12.33 2.99 14.26
N LYS A 29 13.55 3.32 13.83
CA LYS A 29 14.07 4.69 13.78
C LYS A 29 13.16 5.62 12.96
N PHE A 30 12.81 5.23 11.72
CA PHE A 30 12.01 6.08 10.86
C PHE A 30 10.53 6.14 11.26
N VAL A 31 9.98 5.05 11.80
CA VAL A 31 8.62 5.04 12.34
C VAL A 31 8.51 5.93 13.58
N ALA A 32 9.47 5.87 14.50
CA ALA A 32 9.50 6.74 15.68
C ALA A 32 9.65 8.22 15.29
N ALA A 33 10.49 8.52 14.28
CA ALA A 33 10.63 9.88 13.75
C ALA A 33 9.33 10.39 13.11
N TYR A 34 8.68 9.56 12.28
CA TYR A 34 7.38 9.88 11.69
C TYR A 34 6.31 10.10 12.76
N ALA A 35 6.21 9.20 13.75
CA ALA A 35 5.27 9.32 14.85
C ALA A 35 5.47 10.63 15.64
N THR A 36 6.73 11.03 15.87
CA THR A 36 7.06 12.31 16.51
C THR A 36 6.64 13.50 15.66
N PHE A 37 6.89 13.44 14.34
CA PHE A 37 6.44 14.46 13.38
C PHE A 37 4.89 14.59 13.41
N ILE A 38 4.17 13.48 13.34
CA ILE A 38 2.71 13.47 13.38
C ILE A 38 2.17 14.08 14.69
N LYS A 39 2.68 13.67 15.85
CA LYS A 39 2.26 14.25 17.14
C LYS A 39 2.39 15.77 17.19
N LYS A 40 3.42 16.30 16.52
CA LYS A 40 3.72 17.73 16.53
C LYS A 40 2.85 18.54 15.55
N ASN A 41 2.48 17.94 14.42
CA ASN A 41 1.93 18.67 13.27
C ASN A 41 0.46 18.34 12.96
N THR A 42 -0.07 17.20 13.42
CA THR A 42 -1.47 16.81 13.15
C THR A 42 -2.46 17.78 13.78
N LYS A 43 -3.57 18.01 13.08
CA LYS A 43 -4.69 18.85 13.55
C LYS A 43 -5.89 18.00 14.02
N VAL A 44 -5.86 16.69 13.78
CA VAL A 44 -6.93 15.79 14.23
C VAL A 44 -6.71 15.37 15.68
N THR A 45 -7.78 15.07 16.37
CA THR A 45 -7.78 14.77 17.81
C THR A 45 -7.71 13.29 18.11
N THR A 46 -7.85 12.43 17.09
CA THR A 46 -7.67 10.98 17.25
C THR A 46 -6.19 10.67 17.49
N ASN A 47 -5.92 9.52 18.09
CA ASN A 47 -4.54 9.05 18.26
C ASN A 47 -4.28 7.81 17.39
N LYS A 48 -4.85 7.80 16.18
CA LYS A 48 -4.81 6.65 15.29
C LYS A 48 -3.82 6.83 14.13
N ILE A 49 -3.14 5.76 13.76
CA ILE A 49 -2.38 5.62 12.51
C ILE A 49 -2.90 4.41 11.75
N VAL A 50 -3.18 4.57 10.45
CA VAL A 50 -3.56 3.44 9.57
C VAL A 50 -2.30 2.79 9.00
N VAL A 51 -2.26 1.46 8.95
CA VAL A 51 -1.18 0.69 8.34
C VAL A 51 -1.74 -0.29 7.33
N GLY A 52 -1.38 -0.12 6.05
CA GLY A 52 -1.67 -1.05 4.96
C GLY A 52 -0.39 -1.58 4.31
N ARG A 53 -0.51 -2.66 3.54
CA ARG A 53 0.65 -3.24 2.83
C ARG A 53 0.26 -3.91 1.52
N ASP A 54 1.22 -4.00 0.61
CA ASP A 54 1.16 -4.93 -0.52
C ASP A 54 1.48 -6.38 -0.07
N ALA A 55 1.55 -7.32 -1.03
CA ALA A 55 1.80 -8.71 -0.73
C ALA A 55 3.29 -9.10 -0.70
N ARG A 56 4.24 -8.16 -0.70
CA ARG A 56 5.68 -8.46 -0.64
C ARG A 56 6.00 -9.46 0.46
N ILE A 57 6.90 -10.40 0.16
CA ILE A 57 7.32 -11.48 1.09
C ILE A 57 7.80 -10.91 2.44
N SER A 58 8.47 -9.76 2.41
CA SER A 58 8.95 -9.07 3.63
C SER A 58 7.84 -8.33 4.39
N GLY A 59 6.66 -8.15 3.79
CA GLY A 59 5.55 -7.37 4.36
C GLY A 59 5.17 -7.76 5.78
N PRO A 60 4.96 -9.05 6.09
CA PRO A 60 4.61 -9.47 7.45
C PRO A 60 5.64 -9.08 8.51
N MET A 61 6.94 -9.26 8.22
CA MET A 61 8.02 -8.87 9.14
C MET A 61 8.08 -7.36 9.33
N VAL A 62 8.05 -6.59 8.24
CA VAL A 62 8.08 -5.12 8.28
C VAL A 62 6.87 -4.60 9.07
N LYS A 63 5.67 -5.16 8.82
CA LYS A 63 4.44 -4.81 9.53
C LYS A 63 4.58 -4.99 11.04
N GLN A 64 5.06 -6.14 11.50
CA GLN A 64 5.22 -6.41 12.93
C GLN A 64 6.11 -5.35 13.62
N VAL A 65 7.21 -4.97 12.98
CA VAL A 65 8.12 -3.94 13.53
C VAL A 65 7.44 -2.57 13.56
N VAL A 66 6.73 -2.21 12.49
CA VAL A 66 5.98 -0.94 12.38
C VAL A 66 4.90 -0.85 13.45
N LEU A 67 4.08 -1.90 13.62
CA LEU A 67 3.02 -1.94 14.62
C LEU A 67 3.59 -1.77 16.04
N GLY A 68 4.66 -2.50 16.37
CA GLY A 68 5.33 -2.40 17.67
C GLY A 68 5.94 -1.02 17.92
N ALA A 69 6.56 -0.42 16.90
CA ALA A 69 7.12 0.92 17.02
C ALA A 69 6.03 1.99 17.22
N LEU A 70 4.94 1.94 16.45
CA LEU A 70 3.82 2.90 16.58
C LEU A 70 3.13 2.78 17.95
N THR A 71 2.83 1.56 18.40
CA THR A 71 2.22 1.34 19.73
C THR A 71 3.18 1.78 20.84
N GLY A 72 4.48 1.52 20.69
CA GLY A 72 5.52 2.04 21.60
C GLY A 72 5.66 3.56 21.59
N MET A 73 5.27 4.22 20.52
CA MET A 73 5.16 5.69 20.44
C MET A 73 3.83 6.22 21.00
N GLY A 74 2.93 5.32 21.45
CA GLY A 74 1.64 5.67 22.05
C GLY A 74 0.52 5.91 21.06
N PHE A 75 0.62 5.44 19.80
CA PHE A 75 -0.46 5.51 18.82
C PHE A 75 -1.30 4.23 18.82
N ASP A 76 -2.60 4.38 18.71
CA ASP A 76 -3.49 3.31 18.29
C ASP A 76 -3.31 3.04 16.80
N VAL A 77 -3.21 1.78 16.41
CA VAL A 77 -2.96 1.40 15.03
C VAL A 77 -4.15 0.67 14.45
N VAL A 78 -4.66 1.13 13.32
CA VAL A 78 -5.65 0.43 12.51
C VAL A 78 -4.89 -0.36 11.43
N ASP A 79 -4.68 -1.66 11.68
CA ASP A 79 -4.05 -2.59 10.74
C ASP A 79 -5.10 -3.07 9.73
N ILE A 80 -4.97 -2.61 8.48
CA ILE A 80 -5.86 -3.01 7.37
C ILE A 80 -5.26 -4.11 6.50
N ASP A 81 -4.08 -4.61 6.87
CA ASP A 81 -3.30 -5.67 6.24
C ASP A 81 -3.12 -5.48 4.72
N LEU A 82 -3.53 -6.48 3.91
CA LEU A 82 -3.44 -6.44 2.45
C LEU A 82 -4.43 -5.41 1.88
N ALA A 83 -3.90 -4.24 1.53
CA ALA A 83 -4.65 -3.13 0.96
C ALA A 83 -3.85 -2.44 -0.14
N THR A 84 -4.54 -1.88 -1.12
CA THR A 84 -3.90 -1.07 -2.16
C THR A 84 -3.43 0.27 -1.59
N THR A 85 -2.50 0.94 -2.26
CA THR A 85 -2.10 2.31 -1.91
C THR A 85 -3.32 3.22 -1.80
N PRO A 86 -4.22 3.34 -2.81
CA PRO A 86 -5.38 4.21 -2.70
C PRO A 86 -6.39 3.76 -1.62
N THR A 87 -6.52 2.46 -1.34
CA THR A 87 -7.36 2.01 -0.22
C THR A 87 -6.81 2.50 1.13
N THR A 88 -5.50 2.48 1.30
CA THR A 88 -4.87 2.94 2.56
C THR A 88 -5.00 4.45 2.73
N GLU A 89 -4.84 5.22 1.67
CA GLU A 89 -5.05 6.67 1.64
C GLU A 89 -6.47 7.03 2.07
N LEU A 90 -7.48 6.37 1.49
CA LEU A 90 -8.88 6.56 1.86
C LEU A 90 -9.18 6.12 3.30
N ALA A 91 -8.56 5.04 3.76
CA ALA A 91 -8.75 4.55 5.13
C ALA A 91 -8.27 5.56 6.18
N VAL A 92 -7.17 6.29 5.91
CA VAL A 92 -6.70 7.39 6.79
C VAL A 92 -7.80 8.44 6.96
N ALA A 93 -8.41 8.90 5.86
CA ALA A 93 -9.49 9.89 5.91
C ALA A 93 -10.75 9.35 6.58
N TRP A 94 -11.14 8.09 6.31
CA TRP A 94 -12.34 7.48 6.91
C TRP A 94 -12.22 7.19 8.40
N GLU A 95 -11.01 6.97 8.90
CA GLU A 95 -10.72 6.76 10.32
C GLU A 95 -10.50 8.08 11.07
N GLU A 96 -10.48 9.20 10.36
CA GLU A 96 -10.02 10.47 10.91
C GLU A 96 -8.67 10.29 11.63
N ALA A 97 -7.78 9.51 10.99
CA ALA A 97 -6.49 9.16 11.57
C ALA A 97 -5.50 10.33 11.47
N CYS A 98 -4.54 10.38 12.37
CA CYS A 98 -3.45 11.36 12.34
C CYS A 98 -2.57 11.23 11.11
N GLY A 99 -2.54 10.05 10.50
CA GLY A 99 -1.77 9.73 9.32
C GLY A 99 -1.80 8.25 9.00
N GLY A 100 -0.92 7.80 8.10
CA GLY A 100 -0.83 6.41 7.71
C GLY A 100 0.56 5.99 7.23
N ILE A 101 0.79 4.70 7.20
CA ILE A 101 1.99 4.10 6.61
C ILE A 101 1.57 3.00 5.64
N ILE A 102 2.06 3.08 4.39
CA ILE A 102 1.90 2.00 3.41
C ILE A 102 3.22 1.26 3.27
N LEU A 103 3.18 -0.06 3.48
CA LEU A 103 4.36 -0.93 3.38
C LEU A 103 4.43 -1.52 1.98
N THR A 104 5.12 -0.80 1.09
CA THR A 104 5.28 -1.17 -0.31
C THR A 104 6.46 -0.44 -0.92
N ALA A 105 7.16 -1.10 -1.83
CA ALA A 105 8.15 -0.45 -2.69
C ALA A 105 7.64 -0.31 -4.14
N SER A 106 6.30 -0.27 -4.35
CA SER A 106 5.66 -0.15 -5.65
C SER A 106 6.24 -1.16 -6.68
N HIS A 107 6.69 -0.70 -7.82
CA HIS A 107 7.25 -1.51 -8.91
C HIS A 107 8.69 -2.02 -8.67
N ASN A 108 9.33 -1.72 -7.54
CA ASN A 108 10.67 -2.27 -7.27
C ASN A 108 10.64 -3.80 -7.11
N PRO A 109 11.73 -4.51 -7.46
CA PRO A 109 11.82 -5.96 -7.32
C PRO A 109 11.56 -6.47 -5.89
N LYS A 110 11.31 -7.77 -5.74
CA LYS A 110 10.82 -8.41 -4.50
C LYS A 110 11.70 -8.23 -3.26
N GLN A 111 13.01 -7.99 -3.44
CA GLN A 111 13.94 -7.73 -2.34
C GLN A 111 13.82 -6.34 -1.72
N TRP A 112 13.05 -5.44 -2.32
CA TRP A 112 12.79 -4.11 -1.81
C TRP A 112 11.53 -4.06 -0.96
N ASN A 113 11.50 -3.15 0.01
CA ASN A 113 10.29 -2.67 0.66
C ASN A 113 10.47 -1.19 1.03
N ALA A 114 9.38 -0.54 1.46
CA ALA A 114 9.45 0.84 1.90
C ALA A 114 8.37 1.17 2.94
N LEU A 115 8.57 2.31 3.60
CA LEU A 115 7.60 3.01 4.42
C LEU A 115 7.16 4.24 3.63
N LYS A 116 6.02 4.21 2.96
CA LYS A 116 5.37 5.38 2.37
C LYS A 116 4.56 6.08 3.45
N LEU A 117 4.85 7.34 3.75
CA LEU A 117 4.31 8.07 4.89
C LEU A 117 3.20 9.03 4.44
N LEU A 118 2.05 8.97 5.12
CA LEU A 118 0.87 9.77 4.82
C LEU A 118 0.58 10.78 5.94
N ASN A 119 0.02 11.93 5.58
CA ASN A 119 -0.55 12.90 6.52
C ASN A 119 -1.99 12.54 6.93
N GLU A 120 -2.64 13.37 7.74
CA GLU A 120 -4.02 13.16 8.22
C GLU A 120 -5.09 13.21 7.11
N ARG A 121 -4.74 13.67 5.90
CA ARG A 121 -5.65 13.68 4.73
C ARG A 121 -5.51 12.42 3.87
N GLY A 122 -4.60 11.50 4.23
CA GLY A 122 -4.26 10.35 3.41
C GLY A 122 -3.35 10.68 2.23
N GLU A 123 -2.72 11.85 2.20
CA GLU A 123 -1.78 12.28 1.16
C GLU A 123 -0.35 11.97 1.57
N PHE A 124 0.53 11.72 0.59
CA PHE A 124 1.96 11.59 0.85
C PHE A 124 2.53 12.88 1.47
N LEU A 125 3.47 12.73 2.38
CA LEU A 125 4.20 13.87 2.93
C LEU A 125 4.86 14.68 1.81
N ASN A 126 4.77 15.99 1.90
CA ASN A 126 5.47 16.89 0.97
C ASN A 126 6.97 16.99 1.32
N ALA A 127 7.72 17.72 0.50
CA ALA A 127 9.17 17.87 0.64
C ALA A 127 9.62 18.40 2.01
N ALA A 128 8.92 19.39 2.54
CA ALA A 128 9.25 20.00 3.82
C ALA A 128 8.96 19.06 5.00
N GLU A 129 7.80 18.38 4.96
CA GLU A 129 7.38 17.39 5.95
C GLU A 129 8.33 16.17 5.97
N GLY A 130 8.67 15.65 4.80
CA GLY A 130 9.64 14.55 4.66
C GLY A 130 11.04 14.93 5.20
N ALA A 131 11.50 16.17 4.92
CA ALA A 131 12.77 16.66 5.45
C ALA A 131 12.75 16.77 6.98
N GLU A 132 11.64 17.20 7.59
CA GLU A 132 11.48 17.23 9.04
C GLU A 132 11.55 15.83 9.65
N VAL A 133 10.87 14.84 9.07
CA VAL A 133 10.96 13.43 9.51
C VAL A 133 12.40 12.92 9.44
N LEU A 134 13.12 13.20 8.34
CA LEU A 134 14.52 12.79 8.20
C LEU A 134 15.44 13.46 9.21
N LYS A 135 15.18 14.74 9.56
CA LYS A 135 15.91 15.47 10.60
C LYS A 135 15.68 14.83 11.97
N ILE A 136 14.43 14.57 12.35
CA ILE A 136 14.08 13.90 13.61
C ILE A 136 14.77 12.53 13.70
N ALA A 137 14.77 11.76 12.59
CA ALA A 137 15.44 10.48 12.52
C ALA A 137 16.97 10.60 12.69
N ALA A 138 17.59 11.60 12.08
CA ALA A 138 19.04 11.82 12.18
C ALA A 138 19.47 12.24 13.59
N GLU A 139 18.69 13.09 14.25
CA GLU A 139 18.92 13.56 15.61
C GLU A 139 18.47 12.56 16.68
N GLU A 140 17.73 11.50 16.30
CA GLU A 140 17.06 10.56 17.21
C GLU A 140 16.21 11.26 18.29
N SER A 141 15.65 12.42 17.92
CA SER A 141 14.89 13.30 18.82
C SER A 141 13.44 12.82 18.97
N PHE A 142 13.25 11.57 19.40
CA PHE A 142 11.95 10.96 19.68
C PHE A 142 11.96 10.30 21.06
N VAL A 143 10.79 10.24 21.70
CA VAL A 143 10.60 9.64 23.04
C VAL A 143 9.46 8.65 22.96
N PHE A 144 9.71 7.41 23.39
CA PHE A 144 8.70 6.37 23.49
C PHE A 144 7.76 6.62 24.68
N ALA A 145 6.54 6.10 24.57
CA ALA A 145 5.54 6.20 25.61
C ALA A 145 5.92 5.33 26.82
N ASP A 146 5.48 5.75 28.00
CA ASP A 146 5.50 4.88 29.18
C ASP A 146 4.43 3.79 29.11
N VAL A 147 4.44 2.86 30.07
CA VAL A 147 3.55 1.67 30.06
C VAL A 147 2.06 2.02 30.08
N ASP A 148 1.68 3.11 30.68
CA ASP A 148 0.28 3.54 30.83
C ASP A 148 -0.25 4.22 29.55
N ASN A 149 0.64 4.66 28.66
CA ASN A 149 0.36 5.40 27.43
C ASN A 149 0.69 4.61 26.15
N LEU A 150 0.89 3.29 26.27
CA LEU A 150 1.08 2.45 25.07
C LEU A 150 -0.20 2.40 24.23
N GLY A 151 -0.04 2.45 22.91
CA GLY A 151 -1.13 2.29 21.96
C GLY A 151 -1.60 0.84 21.81
N LYS A 152 -2.68 0.64 21.04
CA LYS A 152 -3.29 -0.66 20.75
C LYS A 152 -3.35 -0.90 19.25
N VAL A 153 -3.44 -2.18 18.85
CA VAL A 153 -3.64 -2.58 17.46
C VAL A 153 -5.06 -3.06 17.27
N TYR A 154 -5.74 -2.50 16.27
CA TYR A 154 -7.09 -2.90 15.83
C TYR A 154 -6.99 -3.42 14.40
N VAL A 155 -7.32 -4.69 14.18
CA VAL A 155 -7.32 -5.29 12.83
C VAL A 155 -8.68 -5.07 12.18
N ASN A 156 -8.68 -4.53 10.96
CA ASN A 156 -9.91 -4.30 10.21
C ASN A 156 -9.68 -4.51 8.70
N ASN A 157 -10.15 -5.62 8.16
CA ASN A 157 -9.95 -6.04 6.77
C ASN A 157 -11.11 -5.60 5.83
N THR A 158 -11.98 -4.68 6.25
CA THR A 158 -13.17 -4.29 5.47
C THR A 158 -12.92 -3.14 4.49
N TYR A 159 -11.74 -2.52 4.52
CA TYR A 159 -11.48 -1.30 3.74
C TYR A 159 -11.41 -1.52 2.24
N ASN A 160 -10.95 -2.67 1.76
CA ASN A 160 -11.00 -2.99 0.32
C ASN A 160 -12.44 -2.99 -0.18
N GLN A 161 -13.35 -3.62 0.55
CA GLN A 161 -14.78 -3.65 0.23
C GLN A 161 -15.40 -2.24 0.28
N LYS A 162 -15.10 -1.47 1.33
CA LYS A 162 -15.57 -0.08 1.47
C LYS A 162 -15.08 0.81 0.32
N HIS A 163 -13.85 0.59 -0.15
CA HIS A 163 -13.31 1.29 -1.31
C HIS A 163 -14.08 0.93 -2.60
N ILE A 164 -14.30 -0.37 -2.85
CA ILE A 164 -15.11 -0.83 -3.98
C ILE A 164 -16.49 -0.17 -3.95
N GLU A 165 -17.17 -0.18 -2.81
CA GLU A 165 -18.48 0.47 -2.65
C GLU A 165 -18.45 1.98 -2.93
N SER A 166 -17.34 2.65 -2.61
CA SER A 166 -17.15 4.07 -2.92
C SER A 166 -16.97 4.30 -4.41
N VAL A 167 -16.21 3.42 -5.10
CA VAL A 167 -16.04 3.48 -6.56
C VAL A 167 -17.37 3.32 -7.28
N LEU A 168 -18.21 2.36 -6.85
CA LEU A 168 -19.53 2.12 -7.45
C LEU A 168 -20.51 3.30 -7.31
N LYS A 169 -20.24 4.22 -6.39
CA LYS A 169 -21.06 5.42 -6.15
C LYS A 169 -20.60 6.67 -6.91
N LEU A 170 -19.50 6.57 -7.67
CA LEU A 170 -19.03 7.69 -8.48
C LEU A 170 -19.98 7.95 -9.64
N ASP A 171 -20.34 9.19 -9.89
CA ASP A 171 -21.27 9.61 -10.93
C ASP A 171 -20.85 9.17 -12.35
N LEU A 172 -19.54 8.95 -12.56
CA LEU A 172 -18.97 8.51 -13.85
C LEU A 172 -18.98 6.98 -14.01
N VAL A 173 -19.37 6.22 -12.98
CA VAL A 173 -19.40 4.75 -13.01
C VAL A 173 -20.82 4.25 -13.28
N ASP A 174 -21.08 3.91 -14.53
CA ASP A 174 -22.37 3.33 -14.94
C ASP A 174 -22.29 1.79 -14.88
N VAL A 175 -22.64 1.22 -13.73
CA VAL A 175 -22.60 -0.23 -13.48
C VAL A 175 -23.56 -0.97 -14.44
N GLU A 176 -24.71 -0.42 -14.77
CA GLU A 176 -25.68 -1.07 -15.66
C GLU A 176 -25.17 -1.12 -17.11
N ALA A 177 -24.54 -0.05 -17.60
CA ALA A 177 -23.91 -0.03 -18.90
C ALA A 177 -22.74 -1.06 -18.99
N ILE A 178 -21.89 -1.10 -17.95
CA ILE A 178 -20.78 -2.07 -17.88
C ILE A 178 -21.32 -3.50 -17.90
N ARG A 179 -22.33 -3.79 -17.10
CA ARG A 179 -22.98 -5.11 -17.03
C ARG A 179 -23.61 -5.51 -18.38
N ALA A 180 -24.28 -4.56 -19.05
CA ALA A 180 -24.94 -4.81 -20.35
C ALA A 180 -23.92 -5.05 -21.48
N ALA A 181 -22.75 -4.45 -21.42
CA ALA A 181 -21.69 -4.60 -22.40
C ALA A 181 -21.10 -6.03 -22.44
N ASN A 182 -21.26 -6.82 -21.36
CA ASN A 182 -20.74 -8.19 -21.23
C ASN A 182 -19.26 -8.31 -21.58
N PHE A 183 -18.45 -7.37 -21.12
CA PHE A 183 -16.99 -7.38 -21.34
C PHE A 183 -16.33 -8.68 -20.85
N ARG A 184 -15.38 -9.14 -21.63
CA ARG A 184 -14.44 -10.22 -21.31
C ARG A 184 -13.12 -9.55 -20.91
N VAL A 185 -12.76 -9.63 -19.65
CA VAL A 185 -11.65 -8.85 -19.08
C VAL A 185 -10.49 -9.75 -18.67
N ALA A 186 -9.28 -9.47 -19.16
CA ALA A 186 -8.07 -10.09 -18.65
C ALA A 186 -7.42 -9.20 -17.58
N ILE A 187 -6.85 -9.80 -16.55
CA ILE A 187 -6.12 -9.06 -15.50
C ILE A 187 -4.80 -9.74 -15.17
N ASP A 188 -3.80 -8.93 -14.89
CA ASP A 188 -2.53 -9.36 -14.31
C ASP A 188 -2.24 -8.51 -13.06
N CYS A 189 -2.10 -9.19 -11.91
CA CYS A 189 -1.92 -8.57 -10.60
C CYS A 189 -0.55 -8.87 -9.98
N VAL A 190 0.38 -9.36 -10.77
CA VAL A 190 1.81 -9.59 -10.43
C VAL A 190 2.04 -10.32 -9.08
N ASN A 191 1.12 -11.21 -8.72
CA ASN A 191 1.10 -11.93 -7.42
C ASN A 191 1.13 -11.00 -6.19
N SER A 192 0.45 -9.86 -6.28
CA SER A 192 0.34 -8.92 -5.19
C SER A 192 -1.12 -8.58 -4.82
N VAL A 193 -1.34 -7.48 -4.09
CA VAL A 193 -2.64 -7.14 -3.50
C VAL A 193 -3.72 -6.86 -4.55
N GLY A 194 -3.34 -6.50 -5.78
CA GLY A 194 -4.27 -6.40 -6.91
C GLY A 194 -5.09 -7.67 -7.12
N GLY A 195 -4.50 -8.86 -6.87
CA GLY A 195 -5.19 -10.14 -6.98
C GLY A 195 -6.32 -10.34 -5.95
N VAL A 196 -6.31 -9.58 -4.86
CA VAL A 196 -7.40 -9.53 -3.87
C VAL A 196 -8.49 -8.56 -4.34
N VAL A 197 -8.12 -7.35 -4.75
CA VAL A 197 -9.07 -6.23 -4.92
C VAL A 197 -9.67 -6.18 -6.33
N ILE A 198 -8.87 -6.37 -7.39
CA ILE A 198 -9.33 -6.16 -8.78
C ILE A 198 -10.41 -7.17 -9.20
N PRO A 199 -10.29 -8.49 -8.91
CA PRO A 199 -11.37 -9.43 -9.24
C PRO A 199 -12.69 -9.08 -8.55
N GLU A 200 -12.65 -8.63 -7.30
CA GLU A 200 -13.85 -8.23 -6.54
C GLU A 200 -14.47 -6.96 -7.11
N LEU A 201 -13.66 -5.95 -7.44
CA LEU A 201 -14.11 -4.72 -8.10
C LEU A 201 -14.79 -5.02 -9.44
N LEU A 202 -14.16 -5.81 -10.31
CA LEU A 202 -14.72 -6.16 -11.62
C LEU A 202 -16.03 -6.94 -11.48
N SER A 203 -16.10 -7.87 -10.53
CA SER A 203 -17.34 -8.61 -10.23
C SER A 203 -18.45 -7.69 -9.73
N ALA A 204 -18.13 -6.72 -8.87
CA ALA A 204 -19.08 -5.73 -8.39
C ALA A 204 -19.57 -4.78 -9.50
N LEU A 205 -18.73 -4.46 -10.48
CA LEU A 205 -19.07 -3.74 -11.70
C LEU A 205 -19.92 -4.58 -12.68
N GLY A 206 -20.12 -5.88 -12.41
CA GLY A 206 -20.96 -6.75 -13.22
C GLY A 206 -20.23 -7.49 -14.34
N VAL A 207 -18.90 -7.47 -14.37
CA VAL A 207 -18.08 -8.26 -15.29
C VAL A 207 -18.19 -9.75 -14.92
N LYS A 208 -18.60 -10.60 -15.88
CA LYS A 208 -18.82 -12.03 -15.66
C LYS A 208 -17.63 -12.90 -16.05
N GLU A 209 -16.92 -12.53 -17.11
CA GLU A 209 -15.77 -13.28 -17.61
C GLU A 209 -14.46 -12.54 -17.28
N ILE A 210 -13.75 -13.02 -16.26
CA ILE A 210 -12.48 -12.45 -15.79
C ILE A 210 -11.38 -13.51 -15.93
N PHE A 211 -10.43 -13.29 -16.84
CA PHE A 211 -9.26 -14.13 -17.05
C PHE A 211 -8.11 -13.63 -16.18
N LYS A 212 -7.70 -14.45 -15.21
CA LYS A 212 -6.79 -14.03 -14.13
C LYS A 212 -5.38 -14.54 -14.36
N LEU A 213 -4.41 -13.65 -14.45
CA LEU A 213 -2.98 -13.95 -14.35
C LEU A 213 -2.45 -13.42 -13.02
N HIS A 214 -1.57 -14.19 -12.39
CA HIS A 214 -0.78 -13.80 -11.23
C HIS A 214 -1.61 -13.12 -10.11
N CYS A 215 -2.80 -13.64 -9.81
CA CYS A 215 -3.70 -13.08 -8.78
C CYS A 215 -3.52 -13.68 -7.37
N ALA A 216 -2.64 -14.67 -7.17
CA ALA A 216 -2.34 -15.19 -5.83
C ALA A 216 -1.42 -14.22 -5.07
N PRO A 217 -1.84 -13.62 -3.93
CA PRO A 217 -1.10 -12.53 -3.28
C PRO A 217 0.03 -13.04 -2.36
N HIS A 218 0.97 -13.81 -2.91
CA HIS A 218 2.09 -14.38 -2.15
C HIS A 218 3.39 -13.57 -2.25
N GLY A 219 3.41 -12.49 -3.05
CA GLY A 219 4.52 -11.55 -3.15
C GLY A 219 5.76 -12.06 -3.88
N ASN A 220 5.73 -13.28 -4.44
CA ASN A 220 6.76 -13.76 -5.34
C ASN A 220 6.34 -13.39 -6.76
N PHE A 221 6.73 -12.19 -7.20
CA PHE A 221 6.31 -11.61 -8.48
C PHE A 221 6.68 -12.51 -9.65
N ALA A 222 5.71 -12.79 -10.53
CA ALA A 222 5.89 -13.69 -11.67
C ALA A 222 6.78 -13.09 -12.77
N HIS A 223 6.75 -11.77 -12.91
CA HIS A 223 7.60 -11.00 -13.83
C HIS A 223 8.06 -9.71 -13.15
N ASN A 224 8.82 -8.86 -13.87
CA ASN A 224 9.15 -7.53 -13.39
C ASN A 224 7.86 -6.76 -13.08
N PRO A 225 7.68 -6.24 -11.85
CA PRO A 225 6.40 -5.70 -11.41
C PRO A 225 6.04 -4.32 -11.97
N GLU A 226 6.87 -3.71 -12.81
CA GLU A 226 6.54 -2.48 -13.50
C GLU A 226 5.66 -2.76 -14.72
N PRO A 227 4.45 -2.17 -14.84
CA PRO A 227 3.52 -2.43 -15.94
C PRO A 227 3.90 -1.64 -17.21
N ILE A 228 5.05 -1.95 -17.80
CA ILE A 228 5.57 -1.42 -19.05
C ILE A 228 5.47 -2.47 -20.17
N PRO A 229 5.48 -2.08 -21.46
CA PRO A 229 5.24 -2.99 -22.59
C PRO A 229 6.07 -4.27 -22.58
N GLU A 230 7.33 -4.18 -22.16
CA GLU A 230 8.27 -5.32 -22.11
C GLU A 230 7.83 -6.41 -21.13
N ASN A 231 7.02 -6.07 -20.13
CA ASN A 231 6.53 -6.96 -19.07
C ASN A 231 5.10 -7.46 -19.33
N LEU A 232 4.47 -7.10 -20.48
CA LEU A 232 3.05 -7.36 -20.76
C LEU A 232 2.83 -8.49 -21.77
N THR A 233 3.84 -9.30 -22.08
CA THR A 233 3.76 -10.34 -23.13
C THR A 233 2.74 -11.44 -22.78
N GLU A 234 2.78 -11.94 -21.56
CA GLU A 234 1.95 -13.07 -21.13
C GLU A 234 0.45 -12.72 -21.13
N ILE A 235 0.07 -11.53 -20.63
CA ILE A 235 -1.32 -11.07 -20.69
C ILE A 235 -1.76 -10.78 -22.13
N SER A 236 -0.87 -10.25 -22.98
CA SER A 236 -1.18 -10.02 -24.39
C SER A 236 -1.49 -11.33 -25.13
N ASP A 237 -0.78 -12.41 -24.81
CA ASP A 237 -1.05 -13.73 -25.38
C ASP A 237 -2.33 -14.33 -24.79
N LEU A 238 -2.56 -14.19 -23.48
CA LEU A 238 -3.83 -14.59 -22.86
C LEU A 238 -5.03 -13.90 -23.53
N MET A 239 -4.96 -12.59 -23.76
CA MET A 239 -6.03 -11.83 -24.39
C MET A 239 -6.38 -12.35 -25.78
N LYS A 240 -5.37 -12.67 -26.62
CA LYS A 240 -5.59 -13.24 -27.95
C LYS A 240 -6.30 -14.61 -27.87
N HIS A 241 -5.82 -15.49 -26.98
CA HIS A 241 -6.39 -16.83 -26.81
C HIS A 241 -7.81 -16.82 -26.22
N ALA A 242 -7.99 -16.00 -25.19
CA ALA A 242 -9.27 -15.83 -24.51
C ALA A 242 -10.26 -14.96 -25.28
N LYS A 243 -9.83 -14.25 -26.32
CA LYS A 243 -10.61 -13.20 -27.01
C LYS A 243 -11.16 -12.18 -26.02
N ALA A 244 -10.33 -11.72 -25.10
CA ALA A 244 -10.70 -10.68 -24.14
C ALA A 244 -10.81 -9.33 -24.84
N ASP A 245 -11.78 -8.51 -24.41
CA ASP A 245 -12.05 -7.20 -25.00
C ASP A 245 -11.05 -6.15 -24.48
N VAL A 246 -10.61 -6.32 -23.22
CA VAL A 246 -9.67 -5.41 -22.55
C VAL A 246 -8.84 -6.16 -21.50
N GLY A 247 -7.58 -5.74 -21.35
CA GLY A 247 -6.66 -6.22 -20.33
C GLY A 247 -6.24 -5.10 -19.39
N PHE A 248 -6.17 -5.41 -18.09
CA PHE A 248 -5.68 -4.51 -17.05
C PHE A 248 -4.50 -5.14 -16.33
N VAL A 249 -3.39 -4.40 -16.25
CA VAL A 249 -2.19 -4.83 -15.53
C VAL A 249 -1.88 -3.79 -14.46
N VAL A 250 -1.76 -4.24 -13.22
CA VAL A 250 -1.46 -3.37 -12.09
C VAL A 250 -0.10 -3.71 -11.47
N ASP A 251 0.55 -2.72 -10.89
CA ASP A 251 1.75 -2.91 -10.09
C ASP A 251 1.42 -3.46 -8.68
N PRO A 252 2.43 -3.81 -7.87
CA PRO A 252 2.20 -4.50 -6.59
C PRO A 252 1.28 -3.82 -5.60
N ASP A 253 1.20 -2.50 -5.57
CA ASP A 253 0.36 -1.72 -4.65
C ASP A 253 -0.80 -0.98 -5.34
N VAL A 254 -1.00 -1.26 -6.65
CA VAL A 254 -2.18 -0.85 -7.43
C VAL A 254 -2.34 0.67 -7.54
N ASP A 255 -1.24 1.41 -7.59
CA ASP A 255 -1.24 2.84 -7.91
C ASP A 255 -0.86 3.14 -9.37
N ARG A 256 -0.51 2.08 -10.15
CA ARG A 256 -0.23 2.14 -11.59
C ARG A 256 -1.06 1.13 -12.35
N LEU A 257 -1.51 1.54 -13.54
CA LEU A 257 -2.35 0.74 -14.43
C LEU A 257 -1.83 0.82 -15.86
N ALA A 258 -1.62 -0.32 -16.52
CA ALA A 258 -1.54 -0.43 -17.96
C ALA A 258 -2.82 -1.04 -18.53
N ILE A 259 -3.31 -0.50 -19.63
CA ILE A 259 -4.52 -0.97 -20.35
C ILE A 259 -4.07 -1.55 -21.68
N ILE A 260 -4.59 -2.72 -22.01
CA ILE A 260 -4.33 -3.44 -23.27
C ILE A 260 -5.66 -3.66 -23.97
N SER A 261 -5.70 -3.37 -25.27
CA SER A 261 -6.89 -3.57 -26.14
C SER A 261 -6.53 -4.28 -27.43
#